data_dbd1278f6dc77b4df6e79dd75fcc969f
#
_entry.id   dbd1278f6dc77b4df6e79dd75fcc969f
#
_cell.length_a   1.000
_cell.length_b   1.000
_cell.length_c   1.000
_cell.angle_alpha   90.00
_cell.angle_beta   90.00
_cell.angle_gamma   90.00
#
_symmetry.space_group_name_H-M   'P 1'
#
loop_
_entity.id
_entity.type
_entity.pdbx_description
1 polymer ?
#
loop_
_entity_poly.entity_id
_entity_poly.type
_entity_poly.pdbx_seq_one_letter_code
_entity_poly.pdbx_strand_id
1 'polypeptide(L)'
;MGKRDYYEVLGLPRSATDRDIKRVYRRLARRYHPDVNPGDKAAETRFKDITEAYEVLSDPQKRAEYDEFGHRTAAGPGPRPGGPFGGAPFDLGEFARGGFGGLGDLLEGVFGRRAGAGGQAPPRGEDLHYTIDIDFEQAIRGFTTEISLQRSAPCASCGGSGARPIAGTIPCPECGGSGQVSVGADLLGVTRACGRCRGGGRVPGKACPSCAGRGRLPRTERVKVKIPPGVDTGSKIRLAEMGEAGPGGSAPGDLYIVTRVRPHPFFERKGDNIHCAVPVTVTEAALGARIQVPTVDGPAEMRVPPGTGSGQVFRLRGKGVPPLRGGGRGDQYVTVKVVVPRPLNARAQELLRELARLVPEDPRRDLKAWM
;
A
#
# COMPACT_ATOMS: atom_id res chain seq x y z
N MET A 1 -46.34 -0.26 4.48
CA MET A 1 -45.69 0.32 5.68
C MET A 1 -44.72 1.37 5.23
N GLY A 2 -44.83 2.64 5.69
CA GLY A 2 -43.90 3.72 5.31
C GLY A 2 -42.49 3.43 5.83
N LYS A 3 -41.47 3.80 5.05
CA LYS A 3 -40.06 3.73 5.51
C LYS A 3 -39.91 4.60 6.78
N ARG A 4 -39.15 4.12 7.76
CA ARG A 4 -38.84 4.83 9.01
C ARG A 4 -37.93 6.03 8.70
N ASP A 5 -38.08 7.12 9.46
CA ASP A 5 -37.19 8.28 9.36
C ASP A 5 -35.74 7.87 9.62
N TYR A 6 -34.80 8.32 8.77
CA TYR A 6 -33.40 7.94 8.89
C TYR A 6 -32.75 8.41 10.20
N TYR A 7 -33.20 9.54 10.76
CA TYR A 7 -32.76 9.96 12.10
C TYR A 7 -33.28 9.04 13.20
N GLU A 8 -34.51 8.52 13.08
CA GLU A 8 -35.06 7.54 14.00
C GLU A 8 -34.34 6.19 13.89
N VAL A 9 -33.96 5.77 12.68
CA VAL A 9 -33.20 4.54 12.46
C VAL A 9 -31.84 4.60 13.17
N LEU A 10 -31.17 5.76 13.17
CA LEU A 10 -29.95 5.97 13.91
C LEU A 10 -30.15 6.30 15.38
N GLY A 11 -31.39 6.63 15.81
CA GLY A 11 -31.71 7.09 17.17
C GLY A 11 -31.10 8.46 17.49
N LEU A 12 -31.13 9.36 16.51
CA LEU A 12 -30.59 10.71 16.61
C LEU A 12 -31.70 11.77 16.38
N PRO A 13 -31.60 12.96 17.00
CA PRO A 13 -32.45 14.08 16.65
C PRO A 13 -32.04 14.67 15.30
N ARG A 14 -32.95 15.33 14.59
CA ARG A 14 -32.66 16.01 13.32
C ARG A 14 -31.59 17.11 13.41
N SER A 15 -31.37 17.64 14.61
CA SER A 15 -30.30 18.61 14.91
C SER A 15 -28.91 17.99 15.11
N ALA A 16 -28.76 16.66 14.95
CA ALA A 16 -27.50 15.97 15.18
C ALA A 16 -26.40 16.46 14.22
N THR A 17 -25.17 16.58 14.75
CA THR A 17 -24.00 16.96 13.95
C THR A 17 -23.47 15.77 13.13
N ASP A 18 -22.70 16.05 12.06
CA ASP A 18 -22.06 15.02 11.24
C ASP A 18 -21.13 14.11 12.07
N ARG A 19 -20.53 14.67 13.12
CA ARG A 19 -19.72 13.89 14.09
C ARG A 19 -20.57 12.91 14.88
N ASP A 20 -21.77 13.29 15.27
CA ASP A 20 -22.70 12.42 16.01
C ASP A 20 -23.23 11.32 15.11
N ILE A 21 -23.62 11.64 13.89
CA ILE A 21 -24.08 10.67 12.88
C ILE A 21 -23.00 9.61 12.67
N LYS A 22 -21.76 10.01 12.42
CA LYS A 22 -20.63 9.10 12.21
C LYS A 22 -20.30 8.24 13.43
N ARG A 23 -20.38 8.83 14.63
CA ARG A 23 -20.14 8.14 15.91
C ARG A 23 -21.19 7.05 16.16
N VAL A 24 -22.47 7.40 15.98
CA VAL A 24 -23.58 6.46 16.23
C VAL A 24 -23.59 5.35 15.18
N TYR A 25 -23.38 5.68 13.90
CA TYR A 25 -23.25 4.68 12.85
C TYR A 25 -22.18 3.63 13.19
N ARG A 26 -20.96 4.06 13.55
CA ARG A 26 -19.88 3.11 13.90
C ARG A 26 -20.26 2.18 15.07
N ARG A 27 -20.97 2.69 16.05
CA ARG A 27 -21.43 1.91 17.20
C ARG A 27 -22.48 0.88 16.80
N LEU A 28 -23.48 1.28 16.00
CA LEU A 28 -24.58 0.41 15.56
C LEU A 28 -24.09 -0.62 14.54
N ALA A 29 -23.23 -0.20 13.58
CA ALA A 29 -22.63 -1.10 12.60
C ALA A 29 -21.84 -2.23 13.26
N ARG A 30 -21.05 -1.95 14.30
CA ARG A 30 -20.35 -3.00 15.07
C ARG A 30 -21.30 -3.93 15.80
N ARG A 31 -22.40 -3.39 16.35
CA ARG A 31 -23.36 -4.16 17.10
C ARG A 31 -24.16 -5.13 16.24
N TYR A 32 -24.53 -4.73 15.03
CA TYR A 32 -25.35 -5.50 14.11
C TYR A 32 -24.58 -6.08 12.93
N HIS A 33 -23.23 -6.12 13.02
CA HIS A 33 -22.38 -6.69 11.98
C HIS A 33 -22.69 -8.18 11.76
N PRO A 34 -22.76 -8.66 10.50
CA PRO A 34 -23.02 -10.06 10.20
C PRO A 34 -22.02 -11.02 10.86
N ASP A 35 -20.74 -10.64 10.97
CA ASP A 35 -19.70 -11.47 11.60
C ASP A 35 -19.90 -11.61 13.12
N VAL A 36 -20.56 -10.64 13.76
CA VAL A 36 -20.84 -10.66 15.20
C VAL A 36 -22.18 -11.35 15.48
N ASN A 37 -23.11 -11.34 14.52
CA ASN A 37 -24.44 -11.92 14.63
C ASN A 37 -24.72 -12.89 13.46
N PRO A 38 -23.98 -14.00 13.32
CA PRO A 38 -24.13 -14.91 12.20
C PRO A 38 -25.51 -15.59 12.23
N GLY A 39 -26.28 -15.45 11.13
CA GLY A 39 -27.59 -16.07 10.96
C GLY A 39 -28.79 -15.32 11.57
N ASP A 40 -28.58 -14.18 12.22
CA ASP A 40 -29.68 -13.35 12.74
C ASP A 40 -30.22 -12.42 11.64
N LYS A 41 -31.33 -12.82 11.02
CA LYS A 41 -32.04 -12.03 9.98
C LYS A 41 -32.54 -10.67 10.48
N ALA A 42 -32.83 -10.52 11.76
CA ALA A 42 -33.29 -9.26 12.33
C ALA A 42 -32.10 -8.29 12.47
N ALA A 43 -30.93 -8.79 12.87
CA ALA A 43 -29.70 -8.00 12.89
C ALA A 43 -29.27 -7.57 11.47
N GLU A 44 -29.38 -8.47 10.50
CA GLU A 44 -29.07 -8.16 9.08
C GLU A 44 -29.98 -7.07 8.51
N THR A 45 -31.29 -7.15 8.78
CA THR A 45 -32.25 -6.12 8.34
C THR A 45 -31.93 -4.76 8.98
N ARG A 46 -31.64 -4.75 10.28
CA ARG A 46 -31.25 -3.51 10.99
C ARG A 46 -29.94 -2.95 10.47
N PHE A 47 -28.98 -3.80 10.14
CA PHE A 47 -27.71 -3.36 9.57
C PHE A 47 -27.92 -2.67 8.21
N LYS A 48 -28.80 -3.20 7.35
CA LYS A 48 -29.18 -2.58 6.07
C LYS A 48 -29.84 -1.22 6.27
N ASP A 49 -30.80 -1.13 7.19
CA ASP A 49 -31.48 0.14 7.49
C ASP A 49 -30.52 1.21 8.03
N ILE A 50 -29.58 0.82 8.92
CA ILE A 50 -28.55 1.71 9.48
C ILE A 50 -27.59 2.20 8.41
N THR A 51 -27.22 1.33 7.47
CA THR A 51 -26.31 1.68 6.37
C THR A 51 -26.99 2.63 5.39
N GLU A 52 -28.23 2.37 4.99
CA GLU A 52 -29.04 3.24 4.14
C GLU A 52 -29.21 4.63 4.78
N ALA A 53 -29.53 4.70 6.07
CA ALA A 53 -29.67 5.95 6.80
C ALA A 53 -28.34 6.75 6.85
N TYR A 54 -27.21 6.07 7.05
CA TYR A 54 -25.92 6.72 7.08
C TYR A 54 -25.47 7.26 5.71
N GLU A 55 -25.72 6.53 4.63
CA GLU A 55 -25.42 6.98 3.26
C GLU A 55 -26.11 8.28 2.88
N VAL A 56 -27.35 8.47 3.35
CA VAL A 56 -28.08 9.71 3.09
C VAL A 56 -27.65 10.83 4.04
N LEU A 57 -27.51 10.55 5.33
CA LEU A 57 -27.26 11.60 6.33
C LEU A 57 -25.78 12.01 6.46
N SER A 58 -24.84 11.23 5.90
CA SER A 58 -23.40 11.56 5.94
C SER A 58 -22.97 12.53 4.84
N ASP A 59 -23.74 12.67 3.79
CA ASP A 59 -23.49 13.59 2.68
C ASP A 59 -24.33 14.87 2.88
N PRO A 60 -23.71 16.06 2.97
CA PRO A 60 -24.43 17.31 3.21
C PRO A 60 -25.51 17.62 2.17
N GLN A 61 -25.30 17.26 0.90
CA GLN A 61 -26.28 17.51 -0.17
C GLN A 61 -27.46 16.57 -0.06
N LYS A 62 -27.23 15.26 0.10
CA LYS A 62 -28.28 14.26 0.28
C LYS A 62 -29.07 14.48 1.55
N ARG A 63 -28.39 14.92 2.63
CA ARG A 63 -29.04 15.26 3.90
C ARG A 63 -29.99 16.46 3.72
N ALA A 64 -29.54 17.54 3.04
CA ALA A 64 -30.39 18.69 2.77
C ALA A 64 -31.61 18.32 1.93
N GLU A 65 -31.45 17.51 0.88
CA GLU A 65 -32.55 16.99 0.07
C GLU A 65 -33.51 16.11 0.89
N TYR A 66 -32.96 15.27 1.75
CA TYR A 66 -33.78 14.43 2.64
C TYR A 66 -34.53 15.24 3.69
N ASP A 67 -33.90 16.26 4.26
CA ASP A 67 -34.52 17.18 5.24
C ASP A 67 -35.66 17.99 4.63
N GLU A 68 -35.58 18.32 3.33
CA GLU A 68 -36.59 19.11 2.59
C GLU A 68 -37.72 18.21 2.03
N PHE A 69 -37.41 17.05 1.45
CA PHE A 69 -38.36 16.24 0.69
C PHE A 69 -38.70 14.88 1.32
N GLY A 70 -37.98 14.49 2.39
CA GLY A 70 -38.12 13.19 3.04
C GLY A 70 -37.78 12.01 2.13
N HIS A 71 -38.38 10.86 2.35
CA HIS A 71 -38.14 9.64 1.54
C HIS A 71 -38.55 9.72 0.06
N ARG A 72 -39.17 10.82 -0.37
CA ARG A 72 -39.65 10.99 -1.77
C ARG A 72 -38.51 11.15 -2.78
N THR A 73 -37.32 11.57 -2.35
CA THR A 73 -36.14 11.75 -3.21
C THR A 73 -35.27 10.52 -3.32
N ALA A 74 -35.38 9.57 -2.39
CA ALA A 74 -34.70 8.29 -2.47
C ALA A 74 -35.30 7.34 -3.53
N ALA A 75 -36.49 7.66 -4.03
CA ALA A 75 -37.06 7.05 -5.23
C ALA A 75 -36.90 8.07 -6.37
N GLY A 76 -35.83 7.98 -7.15
CA GLY A 76 -35.70 8.69 -8.40
C GLY A 76 -36.97 8.57 -9.25
N PRO A 77 -37.23 9.48 -10.22
CA PRO A 77 -38.46 9.46 -11.01
C PRO A 77 -38.66 8.06 -11.58
N GLY A 78 -39.82 7.47 -11.22
CA GLY A 78 -40.17 6.08 -11.51
C GLY A 78 -39.92 5.67 -12.96
N PRO A 79 -39.78 4.36 -13.22
CA PRO A 79 -39.44 3.84 -14.53
C PRO A 79 -40.48 4.29 -15.56
N ARG A 80 -40.08 5.10 -16.52
CA ARG A 80 -40.84 5.30 -17.73
C ARG A 80 -40.89 3.95 -18.45
N PRO A 81 -42.07 3.42 -18.85
CA PRO A 81 -42.16 2.21 -19.64
C PRO A 81 -41.55 2.48 -21.02
N GLY A 82 -40.37 1.90 -21.29
CA GLY A 82 -39.73 2.00 -22.61
C GLY A 82 -38.20 2.05 -22.64
N GLY A 83 -37.49 1.86 -21.54
CA GLY A 83 -36.01 1.79 -21.56
C GLY A 83 -35.52 0.32 -21.63
N PRO A 84 -34.34 0.04 -22.28
CA PRO A 84 -33.86 -1.31 -22.56
C PRO A 84 -33.30 -2.08 -21.34
N PHE A 85 -33.64 -1.70 -20.11
CA PHE A 85 -33.25 -2.36 -18.86
C PHE A 85 -34.47 -2.63 -17.97
N GLY A 86 -35.52 -3.25 -18.55
CA GLY A 86 -36.65 -3.79 -17.82
C GLY A 86 -36.35 -5.21 -17.37
N GLY A 87 -36.24 -5.44 -16.07
CA GLY A 87 -36.51 -6.75 -15.44
C GLY A 87 -35.34 -7.71 -15.33
N ALA A 88 -34.39 -7.49 -14.43
CA ALA A 88 -33.69 -8.59 -13.79
C ALA A 88 -33.76 -8.38 -12.27
N PRO A 89 -34.18 -9.37 -11.46
CA PRO A 89 -34.10 -9.30 -10.00
C PRO A 89 -32.62 -9.31 -9.60
N PHE A 90 -32.19 -8.29 -8.88
CA PHE A 90 -30.85 -8.25 -8.29
C PHE A 90 -30.72 -9.36 -7.26
N ASP A 91 -29.94 -10.39 -7.57
CA ASP A 91 -29.57 -11.46 -6.63
C ASP A 91 -28.52 -10.93 -5.65
N LEU A 92 -28.98 -10.72 -4.42
CA LEU A 92 -28.19 -10.21 -3.30
C LEU A 92 -27.15 -11.22 -2.77
N GLY A 93 -27.19 -12.47 -3.24
CA GLY A 93 -26.29 -13.54 -2.81
C GLY A 93 -24.86 -13.40 -3.35
N GLU A 94 -24.71 -12.80 -4.53
CA GLU A 94 -23.40 -12.56 -5.15
C GLU A 94 -22.69 -11.33 -4.58
N PHE A 95 -23.46 -10.39 -4.02
CA PHE A 95 -22.95 -9.17 -3.36
C PHE A 95 -22.27 -9.46 -2.00
N ALA A 96 -22.65 -10.51 -1.32
CA ALA A 96 -22.09 -10.89 -0.01
C ALA A 96 -20.74 -11.63 -0.10
N ARG A 97 -20.34 -12.08 -1.30
CA ARG A 97 -19.07 -12.81 -1.52
C ARG A 97 -17.89 -11.94 -1.98
N GLY A 98 -18.14 -10.72 -2.42
CA GLY A 98 -17.10 -9.76 -2.82
C GLY A 98 -16.85 -8.76 -1.69
N GLY A 99 -15.71 -8.85 -1.05
CA GLY A 99 -15.30 -8.01 0.07
C GLY A 99 -15.46 -6.50 -0.18
N PHE A 100 -15.62 -5.76 0.88
CA PHE A 100 -15.92 -4.34 1.10
C PHE A 100 -15.12 -3.29 0.28
N GLY A 101 -14.33 -3.69 -0.73
CA GLY A 101 -13.49 -2.82 -1.55
C GLY A 101 -14.09 -2.34 -2.89
N GLY A 102 -15.24 -2.89 -3.32
CA GLY A 102 -15.74 -2.67 -4.69
C GLY A 102 -16.82 -1.59 -4.86
N LEU A 103 -17.32 -0.97 -3.80
CA LEU A 103 -18.43 0.01 -3.88
C LEU A 103 -18.02 1.37 -4.48
N GLY A 104 -16.75 1.75 -4.34
CA GLY A 104 -16.21 2.99 -4.92
C GLY A 104 -16.19 2.95 -6.45
N ASP A 105 -15.70 1.85 -7.01
CA ASP A 105 -15.53 1.70 -8.47
C ASP A 105 -16.87 1.54 -9.21
N LEU A 106 -17.87 0.91 -8.59
CA LEU A 106 -19.19 0.73 -9.22
C LEU A 106 -20.02 2.02 -9.22
N LEU A 107 -19.87 2.85 -8.17
CA LEU A 107 -20.57 4.13 -8.07
C LEU A 107 -20.00 5.15 -9.07
N GLU A 108 -18.68 5.13 -9.30
CA GLU A 108 -18.00 5.96 -10.29
C GLU A 108 -18.40 5.59 -11.73
N GLY A 109 -18.67 4.31 -12.00
CA GLY A 109 -19.13 3.81 -13.31
C GLY A 109 -20.58 4.18 -13.64
N VAL A 110 -21.46 4.33 -12.67
CA VAL A 110 -22.91 4.61 -12.89
C VAL A 110 -23.24 6.10 -12.84
N PHE A 111 -22.61 6.87 -11.96
CA PHE A 111 -22.85 8.31 -11.83
C PHE A 111 -21.93 9.17 -12.71
N GLY A 112 -20.74 8.68 -13.10
CA GLY A 112 -19.81 9.41 -13.97
C GLY A 112 -20.25 9.57 -15.44
N ARG A 113 -21.32 8.91 -15.88
CA ARG A 113 -21.74 8.94 -17.29
C ARG A 113 -22.71 10.06 -17.68
N ARG A 114 -23.01 11.01 -16.78
CA ARG A 114 -23.98 12.09 -17.07
C ARG A 114 -23.46 13.51 -16.82
N ALA A 115 -22.19 13.73 -16.85
CA ALA A 115 -21.65 15.08 -16.87
C ALA A 115 -20.75 15.25 -18.10
N GLY A 116 -21.25 15.96 -19.10
CA GLY A 116 -20.51 16.68 -20.13
C GLY A 116 -19.40 15.93 -20.87
N ALA A 117 -19.32 16.12 -22.15
CA ALA A 117 -18.15 15.87 -22.99
C ALA A 117 -16.92 16.66 -22.45
N GLY A 118 -16.47 16.34 -21.24
CA GLY A 118 -15.18 16.71 -20.69
C GLY A 118 -14.16 15.77 -21.32
N GLY A 119 -13.27 16.30 -22.15
CA GLY A 119 -12.17 15.54 -22.73
C GLY A 119 -11.49 14.72 -21.65
N GLN A 120 -11.40 13.41 -21.84
CA GLN A 120 -10.60 12.52 -20.98
C GLN A 120 -9.23 13.17 -20.86
N ALA A 121 -8.82 13.53 -19.65
CA ALA A 121 -7.46 13.97 -19.42
C ALA A 121 -6.53 12.91 -20.03
N PRO A 122 -5.53 13.32 -20.83
CA PRO A 122 -4.65 12.37 -21.49
C PRO A 122 -4.06 11.42 -20.44
N PRO A 123 -4.02 10.11 -20.72
CA PRO A 123 -3.58 9.13 -19.75
C PRO A 123 -2.16 9.47 -19.28
N ARG A 124 -1.94 9.41 -17.99
CA ARG A 124 -0.62 9.58 -17.37
C ARG A 124 0.36 8.54 -17.92
N GLY A 125 1.65 8.84 -17.88
CA GLY A 125 2.71 7.88 -18.19
C GLY A 125 2.70 6.69 -17.25
N GLU A 126 3.28 5.57 -17.68
CA GLU A 126 3.38 4.34 -16.90
C GLU A 126 4.37 4.49 -15.74
N ASP A 127 4.06 3.86 -14.62
CA ASP A 127 4.95 3.81 -13.46
C ASP A 127 6.08 2.81 -13.72
N LEU A 128 7.28 3.15 -13.25
CA LEU A 128 8.45 2.28 -13.32
C LEU A 128 8.75 1.65 -11.98
N HIS A 129 9.17 0.39 -12.01
CA HIS A 129 9.61 -0.35 -10.84
C HIS A 129 11.07 -0.72 -10.97
N TYR A 130 11.89 -0.31 -10.00
CA TYR A 130 13.30 -0.61 -9.93
C TYR A 130 13.62 -1.34 -8.63
N THR A 131 14.22 -2.52 -8.72
CA THR A 131 14.63 -3.28 -7.51
C THR A 131 16.09 -2.99 -7.21
N ILE A 132 16.38 -2.63 -5.94
CA ILE A 132 17.73 -2.40 -5.47
C ILE A 132 18.09 -3.39 -4.36
N ASP A 133 19.25 -4.04 -4.51
CA ASP A 133 19.84 -4.87 -3.48
C ASP A 133 20.63 -4.01 -2.51
N ILE A 134 20.36 -4.15 -1.22
CA ILE A 134 21.00 -3.38 -0.16
C ILE A 134 21.51 -4.32 0.94
N ASP A 135 22.61 -3.95 1.56
CA ASP A 135 23.16 -4.72 2.67
C ASP A 135 22.34 -4.47 3.95
N PHE A 136 22.36 -5.45 4.85
CA PHE A 136 21.61 -5.42 6.10
C PHE A 136 21.86 -4.15 6.92
N GLU A 137 23.14 -3.75 7.07
CA GLU A 137 23.52 -2.55 7.82
C GLU A 137 23.04 -1.27 7.14
N GLN A 138 23.10 -1.21 5.81
CA GLN A 138 22.60 -0.10 5.00
C GLN A 138 21.08 0.05 5.17
N ALA A 139 20.35 -1.07 5.22
CA ALA A 139 18.90 -1.07 5.44
C ALA A 139 18.54 -0.46 6.80
N ILE A 140 19.36 -0.70 7.84
CA ILE A 140 19.12 -0.19 9.19
C ILE A 140 19.52 1.28 9.33
N ARG A 141 20.69 1.66 8.79
CA ARG A 141 21.23 3.03 8.93
C ARG A 141 20.63 4.02 7.94
N GLY A 142 20.11 3.50 6.82
CA GLY A 142 19.75 4.32 5.67
C GLY A 142 21.00 4.84 4.94
N PHE A 143 20.85 5.19 3.67
CA PHE A 143 21.92 5.74 2.87
C PHE A 143 21.40 6.48 1.64
N THR A 144 22.29 7.16 0.94
CA THR A 144 21.95 7.79 -0.34
C THR A 144 22.77 7.11 -1.43
N THR A 145 22.13 6.75 -2.54
CA THR A 145 22.76 6.13 -3.68
C THR A 145 22.32 6.79 -4.98
N GLU A 146 23.10 6.59 -6.04
CA GLU A 146 22.74 6.99 -7.39
C GLU A 146 22.37 5.75 -8.21
N ILE A 147 21.24 5.81 -8.87
CA ILE A 147 20.81 4.77 -9.81
C ILE A 147 20.79 5.33 -11.24
N SER A 148 21.17 4.52 -12.21
CA SER A 148 21.03 4.85 -13.64
C SER A 148 19.70 4.29 -14.13
N LEU A 149 18.79 5.18 -14.47
CA LEU A 149 17.45 4.84 -14.94
C LEU A 149 17.35 5.09 -16.44
N GLN A 150 16.98 4.07 -17.21
CA GLN A 150 16.59 4.24 -18.61
C GLN A 150 15.07 4.42 -18.66
N ARG A 151 14.63 5.57 -19.16
CA ARG A 151 13.21 5.88 -19.32
C ARG A 151 12.93 6.68 -20.58
N SER A 152 11.72 6.66 -21.04
CA SER A 152 11.26 7.58 -22.06
C SER A 152 10.98 8.94 -21.40
N ALA A 153 11.81 9.92 -21.69
CA ALA A 153 11.62 11.30 -21.21
C ALA A 153 10.85 12.12 -22.26
N PRO A 154 10.12 13.17 -21.85
CA PRO A 154 9.49 14.09 -22.80
C PRO A 154 10.55 14.70 -23.74
N CYS A 155 10.25 14.78 -25.01
CA CYS A 155 11.15 15.37 -25.99
C CYS A 155 11.33 16.87 -25.71
N ALA A 156 12.54 17.30 -25.40
CA ALA A 156 12.83 18.71 -25.09
C ALA A 156 12.46 19.68 -26.23
N SER A 157 12.53 19.24 -27.49
CA SER A 157 12.23 20.08 -28.65
C SER A 157 10.74 20.37 -28.86
N CYS A 158 9.85 19.51 -28.37
CA CYS A 158 8.40 19.67 -28.54
C CYS A 158 7.62 19.63 -27.22
N GLY A 159 8.29 19.55 -26.08
CA GLY A 159 7.64 19.46 -24.77
C GLY A 159 6.71 18.25 -24.61
N GLY A 160 6.97 17.16 -25.34
CA GLY A 160 6.12 15.96 -25.29
C GLY A 160 4.98 15.91 -26.31
N SER A 161 4.67 17.00 -27.00
CA SER A 161 3.52 17.09 -27.95
C SER A 161 3.70 16.25 -29.22
N GLY A 162 4.93 15.91 -29.60
CA GLY A 162 5.23 15.23 -30.86
C GLY A 162 5.16 16.14 -32.09
N ALA A 163 4.71 17.39 -31.96
CA ALA A 163 4.59 18.36 -33.05
C ALA A 163 5.66 19.46 -32.95
N ARG A 164 5.99 20.11 -34.06
CA ARG A 164 6.88 21.29 -34.01
C ARG A 164 6.22 22.44 -33.25
N PRO A 165 6.94 23.13 -32.33
CA PRO A 165 6.38 24.25 -31.56
C PRO A 165 5.79 25.37 -32.41
N ILE A 166 6.39 25.62 -33.60
CA ILE A 166 5.96 26.70 -34.52
C ILE A 166 4.76 26.30 -35.36
N ALA A 167 4.45 25.00 -35.49
CA ALA A 167 3.34 24.53 -36.35
C ALA A 167 2.05 24.24 -35.59
N GLY A 168 2.06 24.29 -34.24
CA GLY A 168 0.89 24.07 -33.41
C GLY A 168 0.03 22.88 -33.85
N THR A 169 -1.15 22.76 -33.30
CA THR A 169 -2.22 21.93 -33.88
C THR A 169 -2.87 22.72 -34.99
N ILE A 170 -2.91 22.16 -36.17
CA ILE A 170 -3.63 22.75 -37.32
C ILE A 170 -5.07 22.24 -37.35
N PRO A 171 -6.03 23.02 -37.87
CA PRO A 171 -7.38 22.50 -38.13
C PRO A 171 -7.29 21.24 -38.95
N CYS A 172 -8.06 20.22 -38.59
CA CYS A 172 -8.07 18.96 -39.33
C CYS A 172 -8.54 19.20 -40.78
N PRO A 173 -7.72 18.86 -41.78
CA PRO A 173 -8.08 19.14 -43.18
C PRO A 173 -9.30 18.33 -43.68
N GLU A 174 -9.67 17.26 -42.99
CA GLU A 174 -10.79 16.41 -43.35
C GLU A 174 -12.13 16.92 -42.83
N CYS A 175 -12.16 17.51 -41.65
CA CYS A 175 -13.38 18.05 -41.05
C CYS A 175 -13.36 19.60 -40.91
N GLY A 176 -12.35 20.28 -41.45
CA GLY A 176 -12.23 21.72 -41.37
C GLY A 176 -12.12 22.29 -39.94
N GLY A 177 -11.86 21.48 -38.95
CA GLY A 177 -11.79 21.89 -37.55
C GLY A 177 -13.04 21.55 -36.73
N SER A 178 -14.13 21.07 -37.34
CA SER A 178 -15.38 20.74 -36.63
C SER A 178 -15.32 19.50 -35.76
N GLY A 179 -14.36 18.61 -35.98
CA GLY A 179 -14.25 17.31 -35.29
C GLY A 179 -15.20 16.24 -35.80
N GLN A 180 -16.17 16.62 -36.66
CA GLN A 180 -17.22 15.73 -37.17
C GLN A 180 -17.25 15.78 -38.68
N VAL A 181 -17.61 14.67 -39.31
CA VAL A 181 -17.88 14.59 -40.74
C VAL A 181 -19.30 14.07 -40.95
N SER A 182 -20.04 14.68 -41.87
CA SER A 182 -21.40 14.25 -42.23
C SER A 182 -21.27 12.99 -43.09
N VAL A 183 -21.96 11.92 -42.72
CA VAL A 183 -22.03 10.67 -43.46
C VAL A 183 -23.47 10.53 -43.98
N GLY A 184 -23.66 10.70 -45.28
CA GLY A 184 -24.96 10.57 -45.94
C GLY A 184 -25.42 11.86 -46.65
N ALA A 185 -25.97 11.68 -47.82
CA ALA A 185 -26.48 12.74 -48.69
C ALA A 185 -27.94 13.12 -48.39
N ASP A 186 -28.57 12.56 -47.35
CA ASP A 186 -30.02 12.73 -47.12
C ASP A 186 -30.33 13.57 -45.89
N LEU A 187 -31.55 14.11 -45.87
CA LEU A 187 -32.15 15.10 -45.00
C LEU A 187 -31.98 14.91 -43.46
N LEU A 188 -31.40 13.83 -43.04
CA LEU A 188 -31.18 13.44 -41.63
C LEU A 188 -29.71 13.44 -41.23
N GLY A 189 -28.90 14.32 -41.76
CA GLY A 189 -27.47 14.58 -41.48
C GLY A 189 -26.87 13.84 -40.25
N VAL A 190 -26.57 12.55 -40.38
CA VAL A 190 -25.90 11.81 -39.33
C VAL A 190 -24.44 12.27 -39.27
N THR A 191 -24.04 12.90 -38.20
CA THR A 191 -22.65 13.30 -37.98
C THR A 191 -21.90 12.20 -37.28
N ARG A 192 -20.71 11.87 -37.78
CA ARG A 192 -19.79 10.92 -37.19
C ARG A 192 -18.50 11.63 -36.81
N ALA A 193 -17.88 11.19 -35.72
CA ALA A 193 -16.55 11.66 -35.36
C ALA A 193 -15.57 11.48 -36.53
N CYS A 194 -14.85 12.54 -36.89
CA CYS A 194 -13.83 12.50 -37.96
C CYS A 194 -12.76 11.45 -37.65
N GLY A 195 -12.54 10.51 -38.56
CA GLY A 195 -11.58 9.42 -38.40
C GLY A 195 -10.13 9.91 -38.20
N ARG A 196 -9.79 11.03 -38.82
CA ARG A 196 -8.44 11.57 -38.80
C ARG A 196 -8.11 12.31 -37.48
N CYS A 197 -9.02 13.11 -36.96
CA CYS A 197 -8.81 13.84 -35.70
C CYS A 197 -9.49 13.19 -34.50
N ARG A 198 -10.22 12.10 -34.69
CA ARG A 198 -10.97 11.34 -33.68
C ARG A 198 -11.89 12.23 -32.83
N GLY A 199 -12.51 13.22 -33.45
CA GLY A 199 -13.43 14.14 -32.79
C GLY A 199 -12.76 15.41 -32.26
N GLY A 200 -11.44 15.52 -32.20
CA GLY A 200 -10.73 16.68 -31.62
C GLY A 200 -10.68 17.93 -32.50
N GLY A 201 -11.17 17.88 -33.76
CA GLY A 201 -11.19 19.03 -34.70
C GLY A 201 -9.81 19.49 -35.19
N ARG A 202 -8.75 19.11 -34.51
CA ARG A 202 -7.37 19.53 -34.79
C ARG A 202 -6.46 18.31 -34.95
N VAL A 203 -5.46 18.42 -35.79
CA VAL A 203 -4.42 17.40 -35.99
C VAL A 203 -3.04 18.00 -35.69
N PRO A 204 -2.09 17.21 -35.20
CA PRO A 204 -0.73 17.70 -35.03
C PRO A 204 -0.18 18.26 -36.36
N GLY A 205 0.49 19.40 -36.29
CA GLY A 205 1.24 19.98 -37.40
C GLY A 205 2.35 19.05 -37.87
N LYS A 206 3.41 19.59 -38.50
CA LYS A 206 4.56 18.76 -38.92
C LYS A 206 5.17 18.04 -37.70
N ALA A 207 5.44 16.76 -37.89
CA ALA A 207 6.06 15.94 -36.85
C ALA A 207 7.36 16.56 -36.33
N CYS A 208 7.61 16.51 -35.05
CA CYS A 208 8.85 16.98 -34.45
C CYS A 208 10.02 16.13 -34.99
N PRO A 209 11.05 16.75 -35.62
CA PRO A 209 12.16 16.02 -36.21
C PRO A 209 12.98 15.24 -35.16
N SER A 210 13.09 15.78 -33.96
CA SER A 210 13.92 15.17 -32.90
C SER A 210 13.33 13.86 -32.38
N CYS A 211 12.00 13.71 -32.30
CA CYS A 211 11.33 12.52 -31.81
C CYS A 211 10.50 11.79 -32.88
N ALA A 212 10.56 12.24 -34.15
CA ALA A 212 9.76 11.68 -35.26
C ALA A 212 8.26 11.56 -34.94
N GLY A 213 7.70 12.57 -34.26
CA GLY A 213 6.29 12.61 -33.88
C GLY A 213 5.92 11.84 -32.61
N ARG A 214 6.83 11.10 -31.99
CA ARG A 214 6.56 10.29 -30.79
C ARG A 214 6.37 11.09 -29.50
N GLY A 215 6.82 12.34 -29.45
CA GLY A 215 6.76 13.19 -28.27
C GLY A 215 7.73 12.82 -27.14
N ARG A 216 8.39 11.66 -27.23
CA ARG A 216 9.27 11.12 -26.20
C ARG A 216 10.54 10.53 -26.81
N LEU A 217 11.62 10.54 -26.03
CA LEU A 217 12.92 10.00 -26.42
C LEU A 217 13.46 9.12 -25.28
N PRO A 218 14.11 8.00 -25.59
CA PRO A 218 14.79 7.21 -24.57
C PRO A 218 15.98 8.04 -24.01
N ARG A 219 16.06 8.10 -22.69
CA ARG A 219 17.11 8.82 -21.97
C ARG A 219 17.57 8.03 -20.79
N THR A 220 18.88 8.00 -20.56
CA THR A 220 19.47 7.48 -19.33
C THR A 220 19.72 8.64 -18.38
N GLU A 221 19.11 8.61 -17.21
CA GLU A 221 19.25 9.63 -16.17
C GLU A 221 19.85 9.04 -14.92
N ARG A 222 20.73 9.79 -14.26
CA ARG A 222 21.24 9.44 -12.93
C ARG A 222 20.37 10.10 -11.90
N VAL A 223 19.73 9.28 -11.05
CA VAL A 223 18.81 9.75 -10.03
C VAL A 223 19.39 9.46 -8.66
N LYS A 224 19.52 10.51 -7.84
CA LYS A 224 19.92 10.36 -6.43
C LYS A 224 18.72 9.90 -5.61
N VAL A 225 18.87 8.78 -4.93
CA VAL A 225 17.83 8.17 -4.11
C VAL A 225 18.28 8.13 -2.68
N LYS A 226 17.48 8.71 -1.80
CA LYS A 226 17.68 8.61 -0.35
C LYS A 226 16.82 7.46 0.17
N ILE A 227 17.47 6.41 0.65
CA ILE A 227 16.83 5.27 1.30
C ILE A 227 16.77 5.58 2.81
N PRO A 228 15.57 5.66 3.40
CA PRO A 228 15.44 5.98 4.82
C PRO A 228 15.94 4.81 5.68
N PRO A 229 16.34 5.08 6.94
CA PRO A 229 16.70 4.02 7.87
C PRO A 229 15.49 3.15 8.21
N GLY A 230 15.74 1.85 8.45
CA GLY A 230 14.72 0.91 8.87
C GLY A 230 13.95 0.23 7.74
N VAL A 231 14.31 0.45 6.47
CA VAL A 231 13.67 -0.25 5.33
C VAL A 231 13.83 -1.77 5.47
N ASP A 232 12.87 -2.50 4.89
CA ASP A 232 12.89 -3.96 4.83
C ASP A 232 12.77 -4.43 3.38
N THR A 233 12.92 -5.72 3.15
CA THR A 233 12.64 -6.32 1.84
C THR A 233 11.20 -6.06 1.45
N GLY A 234 11.00 -5.56 0.22
CA GLY A 234 9.69 -5.17 -0.30
C GLY A 234 9.24 -3.75 0.06
N SER A 235 10.04 -2.97 0.81
CA SER A 235 9.72 -1.55 1.05
C SER A 235 9.76 -0.77 -0.26
N LYS A 236 8.73 0.06 -0.49
CA LYS A 236 8.56 0.84 -1.72
C LYS A 236 8.84 2.32 -1.44
N ILE A 237 9.79 2.89 -2.16
CA ILE A 237 10.12 4.31 -2.13
C ILE A 237 9.65 4.93 -3.43
N ARG A 238 8.70 5.86 -3.34
CA ARG A 238 8.13 6.55 -4.51
C ARG A 238 8.92 7.82 -4.82
N LEU A 239 9.33 7.95 -6.06
CA LEU A 239 9.87 9.17 -6.64
C LEU A 239 8.85 9.69 -7.67
N ALA A 240 8.21 10.79 -7.36
CA ALA A 240 7.17 11.36 -8.19
C ALA A 240 7.72 11.81 -9.55
N GLU A 241 6.95 11.61 -10.62
CA GLU A 241 7.25 12.07 -11.99
C GLU A 241 8.53 11.50 -12.63
N MET A 242 9.08 10.43 -12.05
CA MET A 242 10.29 9.75 -12.55
C MET A 242 9.98 8.47 -13.33
N GLY A 243 8.71 8.19 -13.65
CA GLY A 243 8.27 7.10 -14.52
C GLY A 243 8.40 7.42 -16.01
N GLU A 244 7.70 6.67 -16.85
CA GLU A 244 7.65 6.88 -18.30
C GLU A 244 6.92 8.19 -18.64
N ALA A 245 7.35 8.85 -19.72
CA ALA A 245 6.65 10.03 -20.23
C ALA A 245 5.23 9.68 -20.69
N GLY A 246 4.26 10.47 -20.29
CA GLY A 246 2.90 10.34 -20.77
C GLY A 246 2.74 10.68 -22.25
N PRO A 247 1.74 10.12 -22.94
CA PRO A 247 1.46 10.41 -24.34
C PRO A 247 0.96 11.85 -24.51
N GLY A 248 1.36 12.48 -25.62
CA GLY A 248 0.89 13.82 -25.96
C GLY A 248 1.32 14.96 -25.03
N GLY A 249 2.35 14.75 -24.19
CA GLY A 249 2.83 15.73 -23.21
C GLY A 249 2.08 15.68 -21.87
N SER A 250 1.32 14.63 -21.62
CA SER A 250 0.69 14.39 -20.32
C SER A 250 1.73 14.09 -19.24
N ALA A 251 1.32 14.18 -17.97
CA ALA A 251 2.19 13.97 -16.83
C ALA A 251 2.89 12.60 -16.89
N PRO A 252 4.19 12.52 -16.54
CA PRO A 252 4.90 11.25 -16.45
C PRO A 252 4.35 10.39 -15.30
N GLY A 253 4.64 9.09 -15.35
CA GLY A 253 4.42 8.16 -14.26
C GLY A 253 5.36 8.41 -13.08
N ASP A 254 5.31 7.55 -12.08
CA ASP A 254 6.21 7.57 -10.92
C ASP A 254 7.25 6.44 -11.03
N LEU A 255 8.34 6.60 -10.29
CA LEU A 255 9.32 5.54 -10.10
C LEU A 255 9.16 4.97 -8.69
N TYR A 256 8.94 3.68 -8.60
CA TYR A 256 8.91 2.93 -7.35
C TYR A 256 10.21 2.12 -7.21
N ILE A 257 10.99 2.44 -6.19
CA ILE A 257 12.17 1.67 -5.84
C ILE A 257 11.77 0.66 -4.78
N VAL A 258 11.94 -0.61 -5.11
CA VAL A 258 11.67 -1.74 -4.22
C VAL A 258 12.99 -2.22 -3.65
N THR A 259 13.12 -2.21 -2.33
CA THR A 259 14.34 -2.66 -1.65
C THR A 259 14.32 -4.19 -1.48
N ARG A 260 15.46 -4.83 -1.67
CA ARG A 260 15.72 -6.23 -1.35
C ARG A 260 16.94 -6.28 -0.44
N VAL A 261 16.71 -6.57 0.84
CA VAL A 261 17.76 -6.66 1.85
C VAL A 261 18.46 -8.01 1.76
N ARG A 262 19.78 -8.00 1.65
CA ARG A 262 20.58 -9.22 1.68
C ARG A 262 20.61 -9.80 3.09
N PRO A 263 20.49 -11.12 3.26
CA PRO A 263 20.61 -11.74 4.57
C PRO A 263 22.02 -11.50 5.14
N HIS A 264 22.08 -11.24 6.44
CA HIS A 264 23.36 -11.07 7.13
C HIS A 264 23.77 -12.41 7.80
N PRO A 265 25.04 -12.81 7.76
CA PRO A 265 25.48 -14.10 8.30
C PRO A 265 25.34 -14.22 9.83
N PHE A 266 25.30 -13.11 10.53
CA PHE A 266 25.25 -13.06 11.99
C PHE A 266 23.96 -12.50 12.55
N PHE A 267 23.34 -11.51 11.89
CA PHE A 267 22.12 -10.87 12.36
C PHE A 267 20.90 -11.36 11.61
N GLU A 268 19.82 -11.61 12.34
CA GLU A 268 18.48 -11.90 11.81
C GLU A 268 17.51 -10.80 12.24
N ARG A 269 16.80 -10.20 11.30
CA ARG A 269 15.76 -9.21 11.60
C ARG A 269 14.41 -9.89 11.82
N LYS A 270 13.70 -9.51 12.89
CA LYS A 270 12.31 -9.90 13.15
C LYS A 270 11.50 -8.65 13.52
N GLY A 271 10.83 -8.08 12.54
CA GLY A 271 10.17 -6.78 12.68
C GLY A 271 11.19 -5.66 12.97
N ASP A 272 11.03 -4.96 14.08
CA ASP A 272 11.97 -3.92 14.51
C ASP A 272 13.11 -4.45 15.39
N ASN A 273 13.12 -5.74 15.69
CA ASN A 273 14.14 -6.34 16.53
C ASN A 273 15.19 -7.08 15.71
N ILE A 274 16.40 -7.18 16.29
CA ILE A 274 17.53 -7.92 15.74
C ILE A 274 17.82 -9.10 16.63
N HIS A 275 18.01 -10.26 16.06
CA HIS A 275 18.39 -11.48 16.76
C HIS A 275 19.79 -11.90 16.34
N CYS A 276 20.60 -12.38 17.30
CA CYS A 276 21.90 -12.96 17.03
C CYS A 276 22.23 -14.04 18.05
N ALA A 277 23.16 -14.92 17.71
CA ALA A 277 23.67 -15.94 18.62
C ALA A 277 25.14 -15.65 18.92
N VAL A 278 25.49 -15.56 20.21
CA VAL A 278 26.84 -15.27 20.66
C VAL A 278 27.38 -16.48 21.41
N PRO A 279 28.54 -17.04 21.00
CA PRO A 279 29.21 -18.12 21.74
C PRO A 279 29.81 -17.59 23.03
N VAL A 280 29.62 -18.31 24.12
CA VAL A 280 30.28 -18.09 25.42
C VAL A 280 30.92 -19.39 25.90
N THR A 281 31.98 -19.30 26.62
CA THR A 281 32.63 -20.48 27.21
C THR A 281 31.83 -21.01 28.39
N VAL A 282 32.02 -22.29 28.72
CA VAL A 282 31.41 -22.92 29.92
C VAL A 282 31.74 -22.12 31.17
N THR A 283 32.99 -21.65 31.30
CA THR A 283 33.46 -20.89 32.46
C THR A 283 32.78 -19.52 32.56
N GLU A 284 32.63 -18.77 31.46
CA GLU A 284 31.90 -17.53 31.43
C GLU A 284 30.40 -17.71 31.76
N ALA A 285 29.81 -18.79 31.29
CA ALA A 285 28.42 -19.12 31.57
C ALA A 285 28.18 -19.52 33.02
N ALA A 286 29.12 -20.28 33.61
CA ALA A 286 29.02 -20.76 34.99
C ALA A 286 29.32 -19.66 36.00
N LEU A 287 30.40 -18.89 35.79
CA LEU A 287 30.89 -17.90 36.77
C LEU A 287 30.31 -16.48 36.53
N GLY A 288 29.71 -16.29 35.38
CA GLY A 288 29.32 -14.96 34.89
C GLY A 288 30.50 -14.21 34.27
N ALA A 289 30.22 -13.36 33.32
CA ALA A 289 31.23 -12.60 32.60
C ALA A 289 30.63 -11.25 32.05
N ARG A 290 31.52 -10.36 31.67
CA ARG A 290 31.20 -9.23 30.79
C ARG A 290 31.81 -9.52 29.43
N ILE A 291 30.99 -9.57 28.43
CA ILE A 291 31.40 -9.89 27.08
C ILE A 291 31.07 -8.76 26.10
N GLN A 292 31.86 -8.63 25.06
CA GLN A 292 31.56 -7.72 23.96
C GLN A 292 30.65 -8.43 22.94
N VAL A 293 29.52 -7.82 22.64
CA VAL A 293 28.55 -8.34 21.68
C VAL A 293 28.49 -7.39 20.48
N PRO A 294 28.60 -7.90 19.25
CA PRO A 294 28.45 -7.06 18.07
C PRO A 294 27.02 -6.54 17.98
N THR A 295 26.89 -5.25 17.66
CA THR A 295 25.63 -4.62 17.30
C THR A 295 25.80 -3.87 15.98
N VAL A 296 24.70 -3.47 15.35
CA VAL A 296 24.77 -2.67 14.11
C VAL A 296 25.49 -1.35 14.30
N ASP A 297 25.48 -0.80 15.52
CA ASP A 297 26.13 0.48 15.82
C ASP A 297 27.60 0.32 16.28
N GLY A 298 28.09 -0.91 16.39
CA GLY A 298 29.40 -1.25 16.94
C GLY A 298 29.27 -2.20 18.14
N PRO A 299 30.39 -2.59 18.78
CA PRO A 299 30.38 -3.49 19.91
C PRO A 299 29.69 -2.88 21.12
N ALA A 300 28.92 -3.67 21.86
CA ALA A 300 28.29 -3.30 23.12
C ALA A 300 28.66 -4.29 24.22
N GLU A 301 28.88 -3.81 25.44
CA GLU A 301 29.12 -4.67 26.59
C GLU A 301 27.81 -5.29 27.08
N MET A 302 27.81 -6.61 27.28
CA MET A 302 26.71 -7.36 27.85
C MET A 302 27.18 -8.14 29.08
N ARG A 303 26.43 -8.07 30.16
CA ARG A 303 26.68 -8.87 31.36
C ARG A 303 25.97 -10.21 31.24
N VAL A 304 26.71 -11.28 31.31
CA VAL A 304 26.25 -12.67 31.46
C VAL A 304 26.21 -12.99 32.94
N PRO A 305 25.04 -13.26 33.54
CA PRO A 305 24.95 -13.68 34.93
C PRO A 305 25.57 -15.08 35.15
N PRO A 306 26.05 -15.38 36.36
CA PRO A 306 26.48 -16.73 36.68
C PRO A 306 25.32 -17.73 36.59
N GLY A 307 25.60 -18.95 36.13
CA GLY A 307 24.60 -20.00 35.93
C GLY A 307 23.77 -19.81 34.64
N THR A 308 24.25 -19.05 33.65
CA THR A 308 23.58 -18.87 32.36
C THR A 308 23.55 -20.15 31.54
N GLY A 309 22.35 -20.62 31.21
CA GLY A 309 22.17 -21.80 30.34
C GLY A 309 22.35 -21.50 28.85
N SER A 310 22.68 -22.50 28.06
CA SER A 310 22.68 -22.40 26.60
C SER A 310 21.24 -22.18 26.07
N GLY A 311 21.06 -21.25 25.13
CA GLY A 311 19.74 -20.86 24.62
C GLY A 311 19.09 -19.70 25.38
N GLN A 312 19.67 -19.24 26.50
CA GLN A 312 19.15 -18.08 27.23
C GLN A 312 19.29 -16.83 26.40
N VAL A 313 18.24 -15.98 26.41
CA VAL A 313 18.15 -14.77 25.58
C VAL A 313 18.27 -13.52 26.44
N PHE A 314 19.19 -12.64 26.07
CA PHE A 314 19.40 -11.33 26.68
C PHE A 314 18.95 -10.21 25.76
N ARG A 315 18.34 -9.17 26.31
CA ARG A 315 17.84 -8.02 25.57
C ARG A 315 18.75 -6.81 25.73
N LEU A 316 19.28 -6.32 24.62
CA LEU A 316 19.98 -5.03 24.53
C LEU A 316 18.99 -3.97 24.02
N ARG A 317 18.56 -3.10 24.92
CA ARG A 317 17.53 -2.10 24.63
C ARG A 317 18.03 -1.07 23.61
N GLY A 318 17.15 -0.71 22.64
CA GLY A 318 17.43 0.31 21.64
C GLY A 318 18.52 -0.03 20.64
N LYS A 319 18.94 -1.33 20.54
CA LYS A 319 19.96 -1.80 19.60
C LYS A 319 19.36 -2.53 18.37
N GLY A 320 18.05 -2.43 18.20
CA GLY A 320 17.32 -2.96 17.04
C GLY A 320 17.26 -1.99 15.86
N VAL A 321 16.23 -2.12 15.05
CA VAL A 321 15.97 -1.34 13.83
C VAL A 321 15.15 -0.08 14.17
N PRO A 322 15.46 1.08 13.61
CA PRO A 322 14.59 2.25 13.71
C PRO A 322 13.32 2.04 12.87
N PRO A 323 12.13 2.31 13.39
CA PRO A 323 10.88 2.15 12.63
C PRO A 323 10.74 3.25 11.56
N LEU A 324 10.20 2.89 10.37
CA LEU A 324 9.99 3.83 9.26
C LEU A 324 9.01 4.97 9.56
N ARG A 325 8.04 4.75 10.45
CA ARG A 325 6.95 5.71 10.75
C ARG A 325 7.13 6.47 12.05
N GLY A 326 8.36 6.56 12.55
CA GLY A 326 8.63 7.16 13.85
C GLY A 326 8.29 6.23 15.01
N GLY A 327 8.88 6.50 16.18
CA GLY A 327 8.76 5.65 17.38
C GLY A 327 10.12 5.33 17.96
N GLY A 328 10.12 4.55 19.03
CA GLY A 328 11.36 4.06 19.67
C GLY A 328 12.01 2.99 18.80
N ARG A 329 13.33 3.01 18.76
CA ARG A 329 14.13 1.97 18.11
C ARG A 329 13.86 0.60 18.76
N GLY A 330 13.79 -0.46 17.98
CA GLY A 330 13.66 -1.82 18.48
C GLY A 330 14.86 -2.28 19.31
N ASP A 331 14.84 -3.51 19.78
CA ASP A 331 15.86 -4.09 20.65
C ASP A 331 16.66 -5.17 19.91
N GLN A 332 17.85 -5.48 20.43
CA GLN A 332 18.61 -6.63 19.99
C GLN A 332 18.47 -7.75 21.01
N TYR A 333 18.12 -8.95 20.54
CA TYR A 333 18.02 -10.17 21.33
C TYR A 333 19.23 -11.05 21.06
N VAL A 334 20.01 -11.29 22.11
CA VAL A 334 21.25 -12.07 22.06
C VAL A 334 20.99 -13.42 22.68
N THR A 335 21.02 -14.47 21.85
CA THR A 335 20.93 -15.85 22.34
C THR A 335 22.32 -16.36 22.67
N VAL A 336 22.54 -16.74 23.91
CA VAL A 336 23.81 -17.30 24.35
C VAL A 336 23.92 -18.77 23.90
N LYS A 337 25.01 -19.10 23.24
CA LYS A 337 25.37 -20.47 22.87
C LYS A 337 26.59 -20.88 23.65
N VAL A 338 26.42 -21.74 24.66
CA VAL A 338 27.54 -22.26 25.44
C VAL A 338 28.38 -23.24 24.59
N VAL A 339 29.66 -22.97 24.49
CA VAL A 339 30.61 -23.80 23.71
C VAL A 339 31.61 -24.46 24.61
N VAL A 340 31.87 -25.71 24.33
CA VAL A 340 32.87 -26.51 25.07
C VAL A 340 34.24 -26.25 24.44
N PRO A 341 35.26 -25.93 25.26
CA PRO A 341 36.61 -25.69 24.76
C PRO A 341 37.22 -26.95 24.15
N ARG A 342 37.93 -26.79 23.02
CA ARG A 342 38.66 -27.84 22.31
C ARG A 342 39.99 -27.26 21.79
N PRO A 343 41.17 -27.94 21.95
CA PRO A 343 41.38 -29.15 22.70
C PRO A 343 41.50 -28.91 24.22
N LEU A 344 41.26 -29.96 25.02
CA LEU A 344 41.49 -29.97 26.47
C LEU A 344 42.84 -30.63 26.79
N ASN A 345 43.74 -29.98 27.53
CA ASN A 345 44.94 -30.57 28.05
C ASN A 345 44.62 -31.49 29.28
N ALA A 346 45.57 -32.32 29.69
CA ALA A 346 45.37 -33.27 30.79
C ALA A 346 44.87 -32.60 32.06
N ARG A 347 45.44 -31.46 32.43
CA ARG A 347 45.08 -30.73 33.65
C ARG A 347 43.65 -30.17 33.58
N ALA A 348 43.23 -29.64 32.42
CA ALA A 348 41.86 -29.20 32.23
C ALA A 348 40.84 -30.35 32.35
N GLN A 349 41.18 -31.51 31.83
CA GLN A 349 40.34 -32.71 31.99
C GLN A 349 40.21 -33.15 33.45
N GLU A 350 41.30 -33.10 34.23
CA GLU A 350 41.28 -33.38 35.67
C GLU A 350 40.32 -32.41 36.40
N LEU A 351 40.48 -31.12 36.17
CA LEU A 351 39.63 -30.11 36.80
C LEU A 351 38.15 -30.28 36.43
N LEU A 352 37.83 -30.63 35.18
CA LEU A 352 36.45 -30.92 34.79
C LEU A 352 35.91 -32.20 35.48
N ARG A 353 36.71 -33.22 35.67
CA ARG A 353 36.32 -34.44 36.44
C ARG A 353 36.11 -34.12 37.91
N GLU A 354 36.93 -33.25 38.48
CA GLU A 354 36.78 -32.78 39.85
C GLU A 354 35.48 -31.96 40.01
N LEU A 355 35.20 -31.02 39.09
CA LEU A 355 33.96 -30.27 39.04
C LEU A 355 32.73 -31.19 38.98
N ALA A 356 32.75 -32.20 38.13
CA ALA A 356 31.65 -33.16 38.00
C ALA A 356 31.38 -33.97 39.30
N ARG A 357 32.40 -34.14 40.14
CA ARG A 357 32.26 -34.78 41.47
C ARG A 357 31.70 -33.83 42.52
N LEU A 358 32.07 -32.55 42.42
CA LEU A 358 31.60 -31.51 43.36
C LEU A 358 30.18 -31.09 43.11
N VAL A 359 29.73 -31.12 41.85
CA VAL A 359 28.37 -30.70 41.41
C VAL A 359 27.74 -31.86 40.63
N PRO A 360 27.20 -32.87 41.31
CA PRO A 360 26.58 -34.02 40.67
C PRO A 360 25.15 -33.69 40.22
N GLU A 361 25.01 -32.99 39.11
CA GLU A 361 23.72 -32.73 38.49
C GLU A 361 23.36 -33.78 37.44
N ASP A 362 22.12 -34.24 37.45
CA ASP A 362 21.56 -35.08 36.39
C ASP A 362 20.58 -34.23 35.51
N PRO A 363 21.06 -33.61 34.43
CA PRO A 363 20.24 -32.76 33.56
C PRO A 363 19.16 -33.57 32.79
N ARG A 364 19.21 -34.90 32.88
CA ARG A 364 18.23 -35.79 32.23
C ARG A 364 17.23 -36.37 33.20
N ARG A 365 17.19 -35.90 34.44
CA ARG A 365 16.26 -36.37 35.48
C ARG A 365 14.82 -36.43 35.00
N ASP A 366 14.39 -35.35 34.35
CA ASP A 366 13.01 -35.20 33.88
C ASP A 366 12.71 -36.04 32.62
N LEU A 367 13.74 -36.49 31.90
CA LEU A 367 13.58 -37.37 30.74
C LEU A 367 13.32 -38.80 31.11
N LYS A 368 13.61 -39.23 32.37
CA LYS A 368 13.39 -40.61 32.84
C LYS A 368 11.92 -41.02 32.79
N ALA A 369 10.99 -40.07 32.81
CA ALA A 369 9.58 -40.35 32.67
C ALA A 369 9.15 -40.76 31.23
N TRP A 370 10.05 -40.56 30.25
CA TRP A 370 9.80 -40.84 28.82
C TRP A 370 10.64 -41.99 28.28
N MET A 371 11.52 -42.57 29.10
CA MET A 371 12.32 -43.75 28.83
C MET A 371 11.70 -45.00 29.48
#